data_fdaab60f8c8c94452988e4df28902cb4
#
_entry.id   fdaab60f8c8c94452988e4df28902cb4
#
_cell.length_a   1.000
_cell.length_b   1.000
_cell.length_c   1.000
_cell.angle_alpha   90.00
_cell.angle_beta   90.00
_cell.angle_gamma   90.00
#
_symmetry.space_group_name_H-M   'P 1'
#
loop_
_entity.id
_entity.type
_entity.pdbx_description
1 polymer ?
#
loop_
_entity_poly.entity_id
_entity_poly.type
_entity_poly.pdbx_seq_one_letter_code
_entity_poly.pdbx_strand_id
1 'polypeptide(L)'
;MGFCTNCGFALAEGVKFCGACGTAVGEREAETSKRKIVYDGELHKCSNCGELVDSFKSHCSSCGYEFRNLHSISSARDLAIKLEEIEAQKMPHIESKKSLIKSVFGRDFKDVDEVAEAQKRFDRQKGEQKSNIIVNFPVPNTKEDILEFMILVSSNINMKKELNDEETKAWISKLEQIYEKAQLVMGDTPHFYKINKIYTEKKRQIRILKIKSGLIFYVYFAFVFVLFYSLLLWHYTIATVGVTIGVVVLAFVGYKLFKKYLKQ
;
A
#
# COMPACT_ATOMS: atom_id res chain seq x y z
N MET A 1 16.30 -58.79 42.40
CA MET A 1 16.00 -57.67 43.35
C MET A 1 16.89 -56.52 43.00
N GLY A 2 16.30 -55.35 42.68
CA GLY A 2 17.03 -54.08 42.34
C GLY A 2 16.98 -53.13 43.53
N PHE A 3 17.89 -52.17 43.54
CA PHE A 3 17.90 -51.11 44.57
C PHE A 3 17.65 -49.73 43.85
N CYS A 4 16.95 -48.87 44.55
CA CYS A 4 16.73 -47.49 44.03
C CYS A 4 18.04 -46.70 43.89
N THR A 5 18.33 -46.22 42.71
CA THR A 5 19.57 -45.49 42.44
C THR A 5 19.66 -44.15 43.17
N ASN A 6 18.53 -43.63 43.69
CA ASN A 6 18.50 -42.34 44.38
C ASN A 6 18.61 -42.52 45.95
N CYS A 7 17.96 -43.50 46.54
CA CYS A 7 17.90 -43.66 47.99
C CYS A 7 18.37 -45.04 48.53
N GLY A 8 18.79 -45.99 47.69
CA GLY A 8 19.27 -47.27 48.06
C GLY A 8 18.20 -48.28 48.58
N PHE A 9 16.92 -47.91 48.57
CA PHE A 9 15.82 -48.78 49.04
C PHE A 9 15.65 -49.98 48.11
N ALA A 10 15.43 -51.19 48.69
CA ALA A 10 15.19 -52.42 47.93
C ALA A 10 13.87 -52.32 47.17
N LEU A 11 13.89 -52.58 45.85
CA LEU A 11 12.75 -52.51 44.98
C LEU A 11 12.21 -53.90 44.68
N ALA A 12 10.87 -54.06 44.80
CA ALA A 12 10.17 -55.25 44.32
C ALA A 12 10.17 -55.29 42.79
N GLU A 13 10.08 -56.47 42.19
CA GLU A 13 10.03 -56.64 40.76
C GLU A 13 8.75 -55.96 40.15
N GLY A 14 8.90 -55.14 39.07
CA GLY A 14 7.79 -54.54 38.38
C GLY A 14 7.32 -53.22 38.96
N VAL A 15 7.97 -52.64 39.98
CA VAL A 15 7.59 -51.31 40.50
C VAL A 15 8.08 -50.22 39.61
N LYS A 16 7.19 -49.28 39.27
CA LYS A 16 7.49 -48.10 38.42
C LYS A 16 8.06 -46.93 39.21
N PHE A 17 7.87 -46.88 40.51
CA PHE A 17 8.35 -45.81 41.40
C PHE A 17 8.87 -46.41 42.69
N CYS A 18 9.92 -45.81 43.26
CA CYS A 18 10.43 -46.20 44.56
C CYS A 18 9.43 -45.85 45.67
N GLY A 19 9.00 -46.85 46.47
CA GLY A 19 8.05 -46.61 47.56
C GLY A 19 8.59 -45.75 48.71
N ALA A 20 9.91 -45.56 48.81
CA ALA A 20 10.52 -44.77 49.87
C ALA A 20 10.75 -43.28 49.45
N CYS A 21 11.18 -43.02 48.22
CA CYS A 21 11.54 -41.68 47.80
C CYS A 21 10.78 -41.15 46.56
N GLY A 22 9.86 -41.95 45.99
CA GLY A 22 9.05 -41.55 44.83
C GLY A 22 9.80 -41.48 43.50
N THR A 23 11.11 -41.80 43.47
CA THR A 23 11.90 -41.75 42.22
C THR A 23 11.40 -42.80 41.24
N ALA A 24 11.23 -42.48 39.97
CA ALA A 24 10.84 -43.45 38.95
C ALA A 24 11.94 -44.47 38.72
N VAL A 25 11.58 -45.76 38.76
CA VAL A 25 12.48 -46.91 38.64
C VAL A 25 12.01 -47.71 37.43
N GLY A 26 12.83 -47.80 36.42
CA GLY A 26 12.56 -48.54 35.21
C GLY A 26 13.03 -47.75 33.98
N GLU A 27 13.50 -48.47 33.00
CA GLU A 27 13.82 -47.90 31.69
C GLU A 27 12.55 -47.29 31.14
N ARG A 28 12.48 -45.99 31.15
CA ARG A 28 11.53 -45.27 30.32
C ARG A 28 12.01 -45.50 28.89
N GLU A 29 11.44 -46.49 28.23
CA GLU A 29 11.25 -46.28 26.80
C GLU A 29 10.41 -45.01 26.67
N ALA A 30 11.13 -43.90 26.55
CA ALA A 30 10.56 -42.61 26.24
C ALA A 30 10.07 -42.68 24.79
N GLU A 31 8.94 -43.33 24.57
CA GLU A 31 8.06 -42.90 23.50
C GLU A 31 7.53 -41.53 23.89
N THR A 32 8.46 -40.56 23.92
CA THR A 32 8.10 -39.19 23.68
C THR A 32 7.74 -39.10 22.19
N SER A 33 6.51 -39.47 21.86
CA SER A 33 5.86 -38.82 20.75
C SER A 33 5.76 -37.34 21.17
N LYS A 34 6.88 -36.65 21.13
CA LYS A 34 6.90 -35.18 21.07
C LYS A 34 6.13 -34.84 19.83
N ARG A 35 4.82 -34.63 19.98
CA ARG A 35 4.04 -33.90 18.99
C ARG A 35 4.80 -32.61 18.80
N LYS A 36 5.62 -32.56 17.75
CA LYS A 36 6.30 -31.36 17.34
C LYS A 36 5.21 -30.45 16.77
N ILE A 37 4.59 -29.67 17.67
CA ILE A 37 3.68 -28.63 17.25
C ILE A 37 4.59 -27.61 16.59
N VAL A 38 4.62 -27.64 15.25
CA VAL A 38 5.30 -26.63 14.46
C VAL A 38 4.37 -25.42 14.45
N TYR A 39 4.68 -24.42 15.27
CA TYR A 39 4.01 -23.13 15.20
C TYR A 39 4.60 -22.37 14.00
N ASP A 40 3.80 -22.18 12.98
CA ASP A 40 4.15 -21.38 11.82
C ASP A 40 3.67 -19.94 12.09
N GLY A 41 4.47 -19.17 12.85
CA GLY A 41 4.15 -17.79 13.25
C GLY A 41 4.85 -17.36 14.54
N GLU A 42 4.63 -16.10 14.93
CA GLU A 42 5.12 -15.58 16.20
C GLU A 42 4.36 -16.20 17.38
N LEU A 43 5.11 -16.74 18.35
CA LEU A 43 4.55 -17.28 19.58
C LEU A 43 4.21 -16.12 20.53
N HIS A 44 2.92 -15.87 20.73
CA HIS A 44 2.46 -14.91 21.73
C HIS A 44 2.31 -15.61 23.09
N LYS A 45 2.98 -15.08 24.10
CA LYS A 45 2.87 -15.54 25.48
C LYS A 45 2.02 -14.58 26.29
N CYS A 46 1.15 -15.12 27.13
CA CYS A 46 0.41 -14.32 28.08
C CYS A 46 1.38 -13.62 29.04
N SER A 47 1.28 -12.30 29.16
CA SER A 47 2.12 -11.49 30.05
C SER A 47 1.86 -11.76 31.53
N ASN A 48 0.72 -12.38 31.88
CA ASN A 48 0.37 -12.68 33.26
C ASN A 48 0.79 -14.11 33.69
N CYS A 49 0.59 -15.13 32.84
CA CYS A 49 0.85 -16.53 33.22
C CYS A 49 1.89 -17.23 32.33
N GLY A 50 2.38 -16.61 31.26
CA GLY A 50 3.35 -17.20 30.34
C GLY A 50 2.80 -18.26 29.39
N GLU A 51 1.50 -18.60 29.46
CA GLU A 51 0.84 -19.57 28.56
C GLU A 51 0.88 -19.08 27.11
N LEU A 52 1.00 -20.04 26.18
CA LEU A 52 0.92 -19.73 24.74
C LEU A 52 -0.51 -19.36 24.36
N VAL A 53 -0.67 -18.23 23.71
CA VAL A 53 -1.96 -17.68 23.30
C VAL A 53 -2.00 -17.55 21.79
N ASP A 54 -3.11 -17.96 21.19
CA ASP A 54 -3.35 -17.74 19.76
C ASP A 54 -3.50 -16.24 19.48
N SER A 55 -2.98 -15.78 18.36
CA SER A 55 -2.85 -14.35 17.97
C SER A 55 -4.16 -13.56 17.98
N PHE A 56 -5.32 -14.23 18.04
CA PHE A 56 -6.64 -13.58 17.94
C PHE A 56 -7.51 -13.71 19.20
N LYS A 57 -6.97 -14.25 20.29
CA LYS A 57 -7.75 -14.34 21.54
C LYS A 57 -7.68 -13.03 22.31
N SER A 58 -8.83 -12.51 22.68
CA SER A 58 -8.96 -11.30 23.52
C SER A 58 -8.62 -11.55 24.99
N HIS A 59 -8.58 -12.82 25.41
CA HIS A 59 -8.27 -13.22 26.78
C HIS A 59 -7.49 -14.54 26.80
N CYS A 60 -6.65 -14.69 27.81
CA CYS A 60 -5.92 -15.92 28.04
C CYS A 60 -6.88 -17.05 28.51
N SER A 61 -6.87 -18.20 27.83
CA SER A 61 -7.70 -19.33 28.17
C SER A 61 -7.33 -19.96 29.53
N SER A 62 -6.06 -19.77 29.98
CA SER A 62 -5.55 -20.38 31.20
C SER A 62 -5.75 -19.52 32.45
N CYS A 63 -5.60 -18.21 32.35
CA CYS A 63 -5.69 -17.31 33.52
C CYS A 63 -6.75 -16.21 33.41
N GLY A 64 -7.50 -16.14 32.29
CA GLY A 64 -8.55 -15.14 32.10
C GLY A 64 -8.03 -13.70 31.86
N TYR A 65 -6.71 -13.48 31.80
CA TYR A 65 -6.15 -12.14 31.59
C TYR A 65 -6.59 -11.58 30.26
N GLU A 66 -7.22 -10.42 30.28
CA GLU A 66 -7.63 -9.68 29.08
C GLU A 66 -6.42 -8.92 28.48
N PHE A 67 -6.14 -9.20 27.22
CA PHE A 67 -5.08 -8.50 26.49
C PHE A 67 -5.57 -7.13 26.04
N ARG A 68 -5.45 -6.12 26.89
CA ARG A 68 -5.91 -4.74 26.63
C ARG A 68 -5.24 -4.05 25.44
N ASN A 69 -4.16 -4.62 24.91
CA ASN A 69 -3.40 -4.08 23.77
C ASN A 69 -3.59 -4.88 22.47
N LEU A 70 -4.58 -5.78 22.40
CA LEU A 70 -4.92 -6.52 21.17
C LEU A 70 -5.73 -5.69 20.15
N HIS A 71 -5.97 -4.41 20.42
CA HIS A 71 -6.14 -3.42 19.37
C HIS A 71 -4.76 -2.98 18.90
N SER A 72 -3.92 -3.88 18.40
CA SER A 72 -2.92 -3.47 17.43
C SER A 72 -3.75 -2.97 16.26
N ILE A 73 -3.85 -1.66 16.16
CA ILE A 73 -4.41 -1.00 14.99
C ILE A 73 -3.65 -1.63 13.82
N SER A 74 -4.34 -2.34 12.92
CA SER A 74 -3.65 -2.94 11.78
C SER A 74 -2.86 -1.85 11.07
N SER A 75 -1.69 -2.18 10.56
CA SER A 75 -0.85 -1.20 9.85
C SER A 75 -1.63 -0.48 8.75
N ALA A 76 -2.59 -1.19 8.14
CA ALA A 76 -3.53 -0.62 7.17
C ALA A 76 -4.38 0.50 7.78
N ARG A 77 -4.93 0.28 8.96
CA ARG A 77 -5.76 1.28 9.67
C ARG A 77 -4.92 2.45 10.18
N ASP A 78 -3.71 2.20 10.68
CA ASP A 78 -2.81 3.28 11.13
C ASP A 78 -2.43 4.20 9.97
N LEU A 79 -2.11 3.64 8.79
CA LEU A 79 -1.88 4.45 7.60
C LEU A 79 -3.13 5.25 7.20
N ALA A 80 -4.32 4.63 7.21
CA ALA A 80 -5.57 5.30 6.86
C ALA A 80 -5.84 6.50 7.78
N ILE A 81 -5.68 6.35 9.09
CA ILE A 81 -5.86 7.44 10.08
C ILE A 81 -4.90 8.59 9.78
N LYS A 82 -3.61 8.32 9.53
CA LYS A 82 -2.63 9.37 9.21
C LYS A 82 -2.96 10.12 7.93
N LEU A 83 -3.52 9.43 6.92
CA LEU A 83 -3.98 10.08 5.70
C LEU A 83 -5.23 10.93 5.91
N GLU A 84 -6.17 10.47 6.74
CA GLU A 84 -7.35 11.24 7.14
C GLU A 84 -6.98 12.50 7.92
N GLU A 85 -5.99 12.44 8.80
CA GLU A 85 -5.47 13.61 9.52
C GLU A 85 -4.94 14.68 8.57
N ILE A 86 -4.22 14.29 7.51
CA ILE A 86 -3.79 15.24 6.47
C ILE A 86 -4.99 15.78 5.70
N GLU A 87 -5.96 14.92 5.36
CA GLU A 87 -7.16 15.33 4.64
C GLU A 87 -7.98 16.36 5.44
N ALA A 88 -8.06 16.19 6.75
CA ALA A 88 -8.76 17.08 7.66
C ALA A 88 -8.09 18.46 7.83
N GLN A 89 -6.83 18.63 7.40
CA GLN A 89 -6.15 19.92 7.47
C GLN A 89 -6.89 20.96 6.63
N LYS A 90 -7.27 22.05 7.26
CA LYS A 90 -7.93 23.19 6.63
C LYS A 90 -6.90 24.23 6.21
N MET A 91 -7.13 24.85 5.07
CA MET A 91 -6.33 25.99 4.66
C MET A 91 -6.45 27.11 5.70
N PRO A 92 -5.34 27.73 6.16
CA PRO A 92 -5.40 28.90 7.01
C PRO A 92 -6.14 30.03 6.29
N HIS A 93 -7.00 30.74 7.03
CA HIS A 93 -7.77 31.86 6.47
C HIS A 93 -6.80 32.94 6.02
N ILE A 94 -6.67 33.10 4.70
CA ILE A 94 -5.91 34.21 4.10
C ILE A 94 -6.88 35.35 3.93
N GLU A 95 -6.74 36.40 4.74
CA GLU A 95 -7.41 37.66 4.46
C GLU A 95 -6.85 38.20 3.14
N SER A 96 -7.69 38.22 2.11
CA SER A 96 -7.34 38.90 0.86
C SER A 96 -7.19 40.39 1.19
N LYS A 97 -5.96 40.85 1.35
CA LYS A 97 -5.69 42.29 1.34
C LYS A 97 -6.16 42.75 -0.03
N LYS A 98 -7.33 43.40 -0.10
CA LYS A 98 -7.80 44.07 -1.30
C LYS A 98 -6.63 44.93 -1.78
N SER A 99 -6.01 44.49 -2.86
CA SER A 99 -4.75 45.07 -3.33
C SER A 99 -4.94 46.54 -3.52
N LEU A 100 -4.17 47.38 -2.82
CA LEU A 100 -4.06 48.82 -3.06
C LEU A 100 -3.72 49.11 -4.52
N ILE A 101 -3.12 48.14 -5.21
CA ILE A 101 -2.79 48.13 -6.64
C ILE A 101 -4.06 48.29 -7.50
N LYS A 102 -5.19 47.64 -7.10
CA LYS A 102 -6.46 47.73 -7.85
C LYS A 102 -7.08 49.12 -7.79
N SER A 103 -6.81 49.87 -6.73
CA SER A 103 -7.27 51.27 -6.59
C SER A 103 -6.41 52.23 -7.43
N VAL A 104 -5.15 51.89 -7.74
CA VAL A 104 -4.21 52.77 -8.44
C VAL A 104 -4.18 52.49 -9.94
N PHE A 105 -4.29 51.23 -10.38
CA PHE A 105 -4.11 50.84 -11.80
C PHE A 105 -5.40 50.49 -12.55
N GLY A 106 -6.58 50.58 -11.93
CA GLY A 106 -7.87 50.39 -12.60
C GLY A 106 -8.25 48.94 -12.86
N ARG A 107 -9.43 48.75 -13.55
CA ARG A 107 -10.09 47.45 -13.71
C ARG A 107 -9.42 46.45 -14.67
N ASP A 108 -8.44 46.89 -15.45
CA ASP A 108 -7.79 46.04 -16.48
C ASP A 108 -6.59 45.21 -15.95
N PHE A 109 -6.22 45.42 -14.70
CA PHE A 109 -5.20 44.59 -14.09
C PHE A 109 -5.82 43.22 -13.73
N LYS A 110 -5.40 42.15 -14.42
CA LYS A 110 -5.76 40.77 -14.03
C LYS A 110 -5.15 40.52 -12.66
N ASP A 111 -5.97 40.68 -11.61
CA ASP A 111 -5.61 40.18 -10.28
C ASP A 111 -5.31 38.70 -10.44
N VAL A 112 -4.07 38.33 -10.24
CA VAL A 112 -3.75 36.96 -9.91
C VAL A 112 -4.56 36.67 -8.65
N ASP A 113 -5.47 35.72 -8.74
CA ASP A 113 -6.32 35.36 -7.61
C ASP A 113 -5.41 34.70 -6.56
N GLU A 114 -4.82 35.55 -5.67
CA GLU A 114 -3.88 35.13 -4.63
C GLU A 114 -4.46 34.00 -3.77
N VAL A 115 -5.78 34.01 -3.59
CA VAL A 115 -6.48 32.95 -2.83
C VAL A 115 -6.47 31.66 -3.63
N ALA A 116 -6.73 31.69 -4.95
CA ALA A 116 -6.69 30.51 -5.79
C ALA A 116 -5.28 29.93 -5.94
N GLU A 117 -4.26 30.79 -6.00
CA GLU A 117 -2.86 30.31 -6.00
C GLU A 117 -2.45 29.71 -4.65
N ALA A 118 -2.84 30.34 -3.56
CA ALA A 118 -2.58 29.82 -2.22
C ALA A 118 -3.29 28.47 -2.00
N GLN A 119 -4.54 28.34 -2.50
CA GLN A 119 -5.26 27.05 -2.46
C GLN A 119 -4.51 25.98 -3.26
N LYS A 120 -4.06 26.29 -4.47
CA LYS A 120 -3.28 25.34 -5.29
C LYS A 120 -1.97 24.91 -4.62
N ARG A 121 -1.29 25.84 -3.94
CA ARG A 121 -0.06 25.54 -3.20
C ARG A 121 -0.36 24.63 -2.01
N PHE A 122 -1.43 24.93 -1.26
CA PHE A 122 -1.87 24.11 -0.13
C PHE A 122 -2.26 22.70 -0.57
N ASP A 123 -3.06 22.55 -1.65
CA ASP A 123 -3.48 21.26 -2.17
C ASP A 123 -2.27 20.44 -2.66
N ARG A 124 -1.31 21.09 -3.32
CA ARG A 124 -0.05 20.44 -3.71
C ARG A 124 0.75 19.98 -2.50
N GLN A 125 0.90 20.82 -1.48
CA GLN A 125 1.61 20.48 -0.24
C GLN A 125 0.95 19.29 0.48
N LYS A 126 -0.38 19.25 0.54
CA LYS A 126 -1.13 18.09 1.05
C LYS A 126 -0.83 16.82 0.25
N GLY A 127 -0.83 16.91 -1.07
CA GLY A 127 -0.49 15.78 -1.96
C GLY A 127 0.93 15.26 -1.72
N GLU A 128 1.92 16.16 -1.60
CA GLU A 128 3.30 15.83 -1.29
C GLU A 128 3.42 15.15 0.11
N GLN A 129 2.74 15.68 1.13
CA GLN A 129 2.72 15.08 2.47
C GLN A 129 2.12 13.67 2.46
N LYS A 130 0.97 13.47 1.80
CA LYS A 130 0.36 12.15 1.64
C LYS A 130 1.31 11.18 0.95
N SER A 131 1.90 11.60 -0.17
CA SER A 131 2.83 10.77 -0.94
C SER A 131 4.04 10.36 -0.10
N ASN A 132 4.60 11.27 0.68
CA ASN A 132 5.72 11.01 1.58
C ASN A 132 5.34 10.00 2.68
N ILE A 133 4.16 10.15 3.30
CA ILE A 133 3.69 9.20 4.31
C ILE A 133 3.48 7.82 3.67
N ILE A 134 2.81 7.72 2.53
CA ILE A 134 2.55 6.44 1.85
C ILE A 134 3.86 5.70 1.54
N VAL A 135 4.83 6.39 0.94
CA VAL A 135 6.11 5.77 0.54
C VAL A 135 6.93 5.32 1.75
N ASN A 136 6.98 6.15 2.81
CA ASN A 136 7.84 5.89 3.97
C ASN A 136 7.16 5.05 5.07
N PHE A 137 5.85 4.79 4.96
CA PHE A 137 5.16 3.96 5.95
C PHE A 137 5.76 2.56 6.01
N PRO A 138 6.08 2.01 7.19
CA PRO A 138 6.67 0.69 7.30
C PRO A 138 5.72 -0.39 6.81
N VAL A 139 6.23 -1.33 6.01
CA VAL A 139 5.47 -2.51 5.60
C VAL A 139 5.40 -3.48 6.78
N PRO A 140 4.21 -3.98 7.15
CA PRO A 140 4.02 -4.89 8.28
C PRO A 140 4.81 -6.19 8.16
N ASN A 141 4.94 -6.93 9.27
CA ASN A 141 5.71 -8.17 9.35
C ASN A 141 4.84 -9.42 9.42
N THR A 142 3.58 -9.30 9.89
CA THR A 142 2.68 -10.46 10.02
C THR A 142 2.00 -10.77 8.68
N LYS A 143 1.71 -12.03 8.42
CA LYS A 143 1.14 -12.50 7.14
C LYS A 143 -0.25 -11.90 6.89
N GLU A 144 -1.05 -11.82 7.92
CA GLU A 144 -2.41 -11.28 7.88
C GLU A 144 -2.41 -9.78 7.61
N ASP A 145 -1.54 -9.05 8.32
CA ASP A 145 -1.44 -7.59 8.19
C ASP A 145 -0.85 -7.19 6.83
N ILE A 146 0.13 -7.97 6.30
CA ILE A 146 0.63 -7.76 4.93
C ILE A 146 -0.49 -7.91 3.90
N LEU A 147 -1.36 -8.93 4.05
CA LEU A 147 -2.49 -9.13 3.13
C LEU A 147 -3.50 -7.98 3.22
N GLU A 148 -3.87 -7.57 4.44
CA GLU A 148 -4.78 -6.43 4.67
C GLU A 148 -4.19 -5.14 4.08
N PHE A 149 -2.90 -4.89 4.34
CA PHE A 149 -2.19 -3.73 3.82
C PHE A 149 -2.10 -3.74 2.29
N MET A 150 -1.89 -4.91 1.66
CA MET A 150 -1.93 -5.08 0.20
C MET A 150 -3.31 -4.74 -0.38
N ILE A 151 -4.40 -5.15 0.29
CA ILE A 151 -5.76 -4.83 -0.11
C ILE A 151 -5.98 -3.31 -0.03
N LEU A 152 -5.62 -2.67 1.09
CA LEU A 152 -5.71 -1.23 1.26
C LEU A 152 -4.98 -0.49 0.13
N VAL A 153 -3.70 -0.80 -0.08
CA VAL A 153 -2.87 -0.13 -1.10
C VAL A 153 -3.43 -0.35 -2.50
N SER A 154 -3.83 -1.59 -2.83
CA SER A 154 -4.39 -1.89 -4.13
C SER A 154 -5.71 -1.16 -4.41
N SER A 155 -6.56 -0.95 -3.39
CA SER A 155 -7.84 -0.23 -3.52
C SER A 155 -7.65 1.27 -3.71
N ASN A 156 -6.60 1.86 -3.11
CA ASN A 156 -6.32 3.29 -3.19
C ASN A 156 -5.63 3.71 -4.51
N ILE A 157 -5.12 2.77 -5.31
CA ILE A 157 -4.61 3.10 -6.65
C ILE A 157 -5.78 3.50 -7.54
N ASN A 158 -5.92 4.81 -7.78
CA ASN A 158 -7.00 5.36 -8.58
C ASN A 158 -6.69 5.26 -10.07
N MET A 159 -7.42 4.38 -10.77
CA MET A 159 -7.26 4.16 -12.20
C MET A 159 -7.87 5.27 -13.07
N LYS A 160 -8.62 6.22 -12.48
CA LYS A 160 -9.23 7.35 -13.19
C LYS A 160 -8.34 8.59 -13.16
N LYS A 161 -7.47 8.73 -12.14
CA LYS A 161 -6.46 9.80 -12.09
C LYS A 161 -5.32 9.51 -13.08
N GLU A 162 -4.63 10.56 -13.51
CA GLU A 162 -3.41 10.38 -14.32
C GLU A 162 -2.40 9.51 -13.52
N LEU A 163 -1.83 8.50 -14.17
CA LEU A 163 -0.76 7.67 -13.57
C LEU A 163 0.49 8.50 -13.18
N ASN A 164 0.54 9.76 -13.63
CA ASN A 164 1.59 10.72 -13.30
C ASN A 164 1.33 11.51 -12.02
N ASP A 165 0.14 11.40 -11.43
CA ASP A 165 -0.18 11.99 -10.13
C ASP A 165 0.75 11.44 -9.04
N GLU A 166 1.30 12.31 -8.20
CA GLU A 166 2.31 11.94 -7.19
C GLU A 166 1.76 10.94 -6.16
N GLU A 167 0.51 11.12 -5.75
CA GLU A 167 -0.16 10.21 -4.83
C GLU A 167 -0.32 8.82 -5.46
N THR A 168 -0.74 8.76 -6.73
CA THR A 168 -0.88 7.49 -7.45
C THR A 168 0.47 6.77 -7.62
N LYS A 169 1.55 7.50 -7.91
CA LYS A 169 2.91 6.95 -7.96
C LYS A 169 3.34 6.39 -6.60
N ALA A 170 3.03 7.11 -5.51
CA ALA A 170 3.34 6.67 -4.16
C ALA A 170 2.65 5.34 -3.82
N TRP A 171 1.36 5.20 -4.16
CA TRP A 171 0.62 3.95 -3.99
C TRP A 171 1.18 2.80 -4.82
N ILE A 172 1.57 3.05 -6.08
CA ILE A 172 2.20 2.03 -6.93
C ILE A 172 3.54 1.59 -6.35
N SER A 173 4.36 2.52 -5.90
CA SER A 173 5.64 2.21 -5.24
C SER A 173 5.44 1.38 -3.97
N LYS A 174 4.43 1.75 -3.16
CA LYS A 174 4.09 0.99 -1.95
C LYS A 174 3.61 -0.43 -2.29
N LEU A 175 2.82 -0.59 -3.34
CA LEU A 175 2.37 -1.90 -3.81
C LEU A 175 3.57 -2.82 -4.15
N GLU A 176 4.59 -2.28 -4.80
CA GLU A 176 5.81 -3.02 -5.13
C GLU A 176 6.59 -3.41 -3.87
N GLN A 177 6.78 -2.47 -2.92
CA GLN A 177 7.46 -2.75 -1.64
C GLN A 177 6.77 -3.88 -0.85
N ILE A 178 5.42 -3.88 -0.79
CA ILE A 178 4.67 -4.92 -0.09
C ILE A 178 4.86 -6.27 -0.79
N TYR A 179 4.79 -6.29 -2.12
CA TYR A 179 4.96 -7.52 -2.90
C TYR A 179 6.35 -8.13 -2.71
N GLU A 180 7.41 -7.33 -2.79
CA GLU A 180 8.78 -7.78 -2.55
C GLU A 180 8.95 -8.37 -1.14
N LYS A 181 8.43 -7.66 -0.12
CA LYS A 181 8.46 -8.16 1.25
C LYS A 181 7.66 -9.44 1.43
N ALA A 182 6.46 -9.51 0.86
CA ALA A 182 5.63 -10.70 0.92
C ALA A 182 6.31 -11.90 0.27
N GLN A 183 7.01 -11.70 -0.85
CA GLN A 183 7.77 -12.75 -1.52
C GLN A 183 8.91 -13.27 -0.65
N LEU A 184 9.62 -12.39 0.06
CA LEU A 184 10.71 -12.79 0.96
C LEU A 184 10.21 -13.53 2.22
N VAL A 185 9.08 -13.08 2.79
CA VAL A 185 8.58 -13.59 4.08
C VAL A 185 7.73 -14.86 3.92
N MET A 186 6.98 -14.99 2.82
CA MET A 186 5.97 -16.04 2.68
C MET A 186 5.85 -16.63 1.26
N GLY A 187 6.93 -16.59 0.45
CA GLY A 187 6.92 -16.98 -0.97
C GLY A 187 6.27 -18.32 -1.30
N ASP A 188 6.31 -19.31 -0.39
CA ASP A 188 5.78 -20.66 -0.61
C ASP A 188 4.45 -20.93 0.13
N THR A 189 3.76 -19.87 0.59
CA THR A 189 2.53 -20.05 1.37
C THR A 189 1.26 -19.76 0.53
N PRO A 190 0.09 -20.37 0.91
CA PRO A 190 -1.19 -20.04 0.27
C PRO A 190 -1.57 -18.57 0.38
N HIS A 191 -1.07 -17.86 1.41
CA HIS A 191 -1.27 -16.43 1.61
C HIS A 191 -0.57 -15.62 0.51
N PHE A 192 0.65 -16.01 0.13
CA PHE A 192 1.37 -15.37 -0.97
C PHE A 192 0.64 -15.50 -2.31
N TYR A 193 -0.02 -16.64 -2.55
CA TYR A 193 -0.81 -16.80 -3.78
C TYR A 193 -1.91 -15.74 -3.92
N LYS A 194 -2.59 -15.40 -2.82
CA LYS A 194 -3.60 -14.33 -2.81
C LYS A 194 -2.99 -12.96 -3.11
N ILE A 195 -1.85 -12.66 -2.48
CA ILE A 195 -1.11 -11.40 -2.70
C ILE A 195 -0.62 -11.31 -4.15
N ASN A 196 -0.03 -12.39 -4.68
CA ASN A 196 0.43 -12.44 -6.06
C ASN A 196 -0.70 -12.23 -7.07
N LYS A 197 -1.89 -12.78 -6.80
CA LYS A 197 -3.08 -12.57 -7.64
C LYS A 197 -3.49 -11.08 -7.65
N ILE A 198 -3.57 -10.43 -6.50
CA ILE A 198 -3.90 -9.00 -6.37
C ILE A 198 -2.87 -8.14 -7.11
N TYR A 199 -1.58 -8.40 -6.87
CA TYR A 199 -0.48 -7.67 -7.47
C TYR A 199 -0.47 -7.79 -9.00
N THR A 200 -0.52 -9.00 -9.53
CA THR A 200 -0.47 -9.26 -10.97
C THR A 200 -1.65 -8.65 -11.70
N GLU A 201 -2.84 -8.71 -11.11
CA GLU A 201 -4.04 -8.10 -11.66
C GLU A 201 -3.93 -6.57 -11.69
N LYS A 202 -3.50 -5.93 -10.59
CA LYS A 202 -3.27 -4.48 -10.55
C LYS A 202 -2.18 -4.04 -11.52
N LYS A 203 -1.07 -4.76 -11.57
CA LYS A 203 0.03 -4.47 -12.50
C LYS A 203 -0.42 -4.59 -13.96
N ARG A 204 -1.27 -5.57 -14.27
CA ARG A 204 -1.89 -5.69 -15.60
C ARG A 204 -2.77 -4.48 -15.93
N GLN A 205 -3.64 -4.05 -15.00
CA GLN A 205 -4.50 -2.88 -15.17
C GLN A 205 -3.67 -1.61 -15.42
N ILE A 206 -2.63 -1.36 -14.61
CA ILE A 206 -1.72 -0.23 -14.75
C ILE A 206 -1.03 -0.27 -16.13
N ARG A 207 -0.56 -1.46 -16.57
CA ARG A 207 0.09 -1.63 -17.87
C ARG A 207 -0.86 -1.31 -19.02
N ILE A 208 -2.10 -1.80 -18.97
CA ILE A 208 -3.13 -1.53 -19.99
C ILE A 208 -3.39 -0.02 -20.08
N LEU A 209 -3.51 0.68 -18.95
CA LEU A 209 -3.71 2.13 -18.93
C LEU A 209 -2.53 2.89 -19.54
N LYS A 210 -1.28 2.49 -19.21
CA LYS A 210 -0.08 3.07 -19.80
C LYS A 210 -0.04 2.87 -21.32
N ILE A 211 -0.37 1.67 -21.79
CA ILE A 211 -0.42 1.37 -23.24
C ILE A 211 -1.54 2.17 -23.90
N LYS A 212 -2.74 2.21 -23.30
CA LYS A 212 -3.87 2.93 -23.86
C LYS A 212 -3.58 4.43 -24.00
N SER A 213 -3.00 5.07 -22.98
CA SER A 213 -2.62 6.49 -23.05
C SER A 213 -1.53 6.76 -24.10
N GLY A 214 -0.52 5.87 -24.22
CA GLY A 214 0.51 5.96 -25.23
C GLY A 214 -0.03 5.73 -26.66
N LEU A 215 -0.85 4.67 -26.85
CA LEU A 215 -1.41 4.31 -28.15
C LEU A 215 -2.26 5.46 -28.76
N ILE A 216 -3.10 6.08 -27.93
CA ILE A 216 -3.94 7.20 -28.36
C ILE A 216 -3.05 8.36 -28.84
N PHE A 217 -1.95 8.64 -28.13
CA PHE A 217 -0.99 9.67 -28.54
C PHE A 217 -0.34 9.35 -29.89
N TYR A 218 0.10 8.10 -30.10
CA TYR A 218 0.70 7.65 -31.36
C TYR A 218 -0.31 7.68 -32.52
N VAL A 219 -1.54 7.20 -32.31
CA VAL A 219 -2.59 7.24 -33.32
C VAL A 219 -2.92 8.67 -33.73
N TYR A 220 -3.02 9.59 -32.75
CA TYR A 220 -3.24 11.00 -33.02
C TYR A 220 -2.10 11.63 -33.84
N PHE A 221 -0.85 11.38 -33.46
CA PHE A 221 0.31 11.88 -34.22
C PHE A 221 0.41 11.27 -35.62
N ALA A 222 0.14 9.97 -35.76
CA ALA A 222 0.12 9.31 -37.07
C ALA A 222 -0.98 9.91 -37.96
N PHE A 223 -2.15 10.18 -37.43
CA PHE A 223 -3.26 10.82 -38.17
C PHE A 223 -2.87 12.24 -38.62
N VAL A 224 -2.31 13.06 -37.73
CA VAL A 224 -1.83 14.42 -38.07
C VAL A 224 -0.74 14.38 -39.14
N PHE A 225 0.18 13.39 -39.01
CA PHE A 225 1.27 13.23 -39.98
C PHE A 225 0.74 12.82 -41.37
N VAL A 226 -0.21 11.89 -41.44
CA VAL A 226 -0.85 11.48 -42.70
C VAL A 226 -1.60 12.68 -43.34
N LEU A 227 -2.36 13.47 -42.55
CA LEU A 227 -3.02 14.66 -43.05
C LEU A 227 -2.02 15.68 -43.55
N PHE A 228 -0.96 15.92 -42.82
CA PHE A 228 0.10 16.89 -43.23
C PHE A 228 0.78 16.41 -44.54
N TYR A 229 1.09 15.13 -44.65
CA TYR A 229 1.71 14.57 -45.83
C TYR A 229 0.78 14.57 -47.06
N SER A 230 -0.51 14.29 -46.87
CA SER A 230 -1.51 14.38 -47.95
C SER A 230 -1.71 15.78 -48.47
N LEU A 231 -1.64 16.79 -47.59
CA LEU A 231 -1.70 18.19 -47.95
C LEU A 231 -0.44 18.67 -48.70
N LEU A 232 0.74 18.20 -48.34
CA LEU A 232 1.99 18.44 -49.03
C LEU A 232 2.00 17.87 -50.46
N LEU A 233 1.39 16.70 -50.64
CA LEU A 233 1.31 16.05 -51.98
C LEU A 233 0.27 16.71 -52.88
N TRP A 234 -0.77 17.35 -52.32
CA TRP A 234 -1.85 17.87 -53.15
C TRP A 234 -1.60 19.29 -53.70
N HIS A 235 -0.75 20.11 -53.12
CA HIS A 235 -0.52 21.46 -53.66
C HIS A 235 0.87 22.06 -53.44
N TYR A 236 1.52 22.37 -54.58
CA TYR A 236 2.77 23.12 -54.68
C TYR A 236 2.55 24.65 -54.80
N THR A 237 1.51 25.24 -54.20
CA THR A 237 1.19 26.67 -54.36
C THR A 237 1.05 27.38 -52.98
N ILE A 238 1.18 28.73 -53.04
CA ILE A 238 1.20 29.65 -51.88
C ILE A 238 0.05 29.44 -50.87
N ALA A 239 -1.08 28.84 -51.32
CA ALA A 239 -2.21 28.49 -50.45
C ALA A 239 -1.86 27.42 -49.38
N THR A 240 -0.78 26.65 -49.55
CA THR A 240 -0.41 25.56 -48.65
C THR A 240 0.11 26.05 -47.29
N VAL A 241 0.70 27.26 -47.25
CA VAL A 241 1.25 27.81 -45.97
C VAL A 241 0.13 28.13 -44.98
N GLY A 242 -0.98 28.67 -45.43
CA GLY A 242 -2.14 28.97 -44.59
C GLY A 242 -2.82 27.70 -44.07
N VAL A 243 -2.95 26.69 -44.91
CA VAL A 243 -3.56 25.40 -44.54
C VAL A 243 -2.67 24.59 -43.57
N THR A 244 -1.33 24.60 -43.74
CA THR A 244 -0.41 23.95 -42.83
C THR A 244 -0.42 24.62 -41.46
N ILE A 245 -0.48 25.94 -41.36
CA ILE A 245 -0.65 26.64 -40.09
C ILE A 245 -1.99 26.26 -39.43
N GLY A 246 -3.07 26.21 -40.20
CA GLY A 246 -4.42 25.80 -39.72
C GLY A 246 -4.42 24.41 -39.16
N VAL A 247 -3.78 23.42 -39.81
CA VAL A 247 -3.68 22.04 -39.35
C VAL A 247 -2.87 21.96 -38.06
N VAL A 248 -1.75 22.69 -37.94
CA VAL A 248 -0.94 22.74 -36.73
C VAL A 248 -1.75 23.32 -35.54
N VAL A 249 -2.50 24.41 -35.79
CA VAL A 249 -3.37 25.00 -34.75
C VAL A 249 -4.49 24.08 -34.35
N LEU A 250 -5.17 23.40 -35.29
CA LEU A 250 -6.19 22.39 -34.97
C LEU A 250 -5.62 21.18 -34.20
N ALA A 251 -4.43 20.73 -34.56
CA ALA A 251 -3.71 19.70 -33.85
C ALA A 251 -3.40 20.11 -32.39
N PHE A 252 -2.97 21.35 -32.20
CA PHE A 252 -2.69 21.90 -30.86
C PHE A 252 -3.95 22.07 -30.00
N VAL A 253 -5.04 22.58 -30.62
CA VAL A 253 -6.35 22.69 -29.94
C VAL A 253 -6.92 21.31 -29.60
N GLY A 254 -6.87 20.37 -30.55
CA GLY A 254 -7.29 18.99 -30.33
C GLY A 254 -6.50 18.32 -29.21
N TYR A 255 -5.18 18.52 -29.17
CA TYR A 255 -4.34 18.04 -28.05
C TYR A 255 -4.76 18.65 -26.71
N LYS A 256 -5.04 19.96 -26.63
CA LYS A 256 -5.53 20.62 -25.42
C LYS A 256 -6.90 20.09 -24.96
N LEU A 257 -7.84 19.91 -25.89
CA LEU A 257 -9.16 19.38 -25.60
C LEU A 257 -9.08 17.92 -25.14
N PHE A 258 -8.24 17.13 -25.79
CA PHE A 258 -8.00 15.74 -25.44
C PHE A 258 -7.35 15.61 -24.05
N LYS A 259 -6.34 16.44 -23.74
CA LYS A 259 -5.75 16.51 -22.41
C LYS A 259 -6.78 16.91 -21.33
N LYS A 260 -7.75 17.75 -21.69
CA LYS A 260 -8.87 18.13 -20.80
C LYS A 260 -9.84 16.97 -20.59
N TYR A 261 -10.12 16.19 -21.66
CA TYR A 261 -11.00 15.00 -21.59
C TYR A 261 -10.39 13.85 -20.78
N LEU A 262 -9.06 13.70 -20.81
CA LEU A 262 -8.35 12.70 -19.97
C LEU A 262 -8.30 13.09 -18.48
N LYS A 263 -8.63 14.36 -18.13
CA LYS A 263 -8.68 14.84 -16.74
C LYS A 263 -10.05 14.72 -16.09
N GLN A 264 -11.08 14.37 -16.84
CA GLN A 264 -12.41 14.00 -16.36
C GLN A 264 -12.54 12.47 -16.25
#